data_4193c57b0daf190db0ec6161c97fc1ed
#
_entry.id   4193c57b0daf190db0ec6161c97fc1ed
#
_cell.length_a   1.000
_cell.length_b   1.000
_cell.length_c   1.000
_cell.angle_alpha   90.00
_cell.angle_beta   90.00
_cell.angle_gamma   90.00
#
_symmetry.space_group_name_H-M   'P 1'
#
loop_
_entity.id
_entity.type
_entity.pdbx_description
1 polymer ?
#
loop_
_entity_poly.entity_id
_entity_poly.type
_entity_poly.pdbx_seq_one_letter_code
_entity_poly.pdbx_strand_id
1 'polypeptide(L)'
;MKKVDAIVIGAGVSGLYQIHQLREQGVDVQGLEAGSDVGGTWYWNRYPGARFDSESYIYQYLFDEQLYKDWTWSERFPAQPEIERWLHYITDRLELRDLIQFKARGARADWNEQTGRWHVKTEGGDEYDAQYVVGCTGMLSAPLANRFKGQDSFEGQIVHTGLYPKEGIDFKGKTVGVIGIGATGIQVIQTIAHQVDELKVFVRTPQYALPMKNPKYGPNDAAWYKSRFDELKTNLPNTFTGFEY
;
A
#
# COMPACT_ATOMS: atom_id res chain seq x y z
N MET A 1 -19.16 -18.54 14.75
CA MET A 1 -17.74 -18.24 15.00
C MET A 1 -16.89 -19.26 14.26
N LYS A 2 -16.05 -18.81 13.32
CA LYS A 2 -15.13 -19.67 12.56
C LYS A 2 -13.85 -19.90 13.37
N LYS A 3 -13.39 -21.16 13.48
CA LYS A 3 -12.15 -21.49 14.18
C LYS A 3 -11.03 -21.64 13.14
N VAL A 4 -9.90 -20.97 13.39
CA VAL A 4 -8.69 -21.01 12.55
C VAL A 4 -7.45 -20.99 13.44
N ASP A 5 -6.27 -21.26 12.88
CA ASP A 5 -5.03 -21.14 13.64
C ASP A 5 -4.56 -19.69 13.71
N ALA A 6 -4.62 -18.97 12.60
CA ALA A 6 -4.17 -17.59 12.54
C ALA A 6 -5.12 -16.65 11.80
N ILE A 7 -5.27 -15.44 12.32
CA ILE A 7 -5.88 -14.29 11.63
C ILE A 7 -4.78 -13.32 11.24
N VAL A 8 -4.75 -12.91 9.97
CA VAL A 8 -3.91 -11.83 9.46
C VAL A 8 -4.78 -10.63 9.11
N ILE A 9 -4.54 -9.48 9.75
CA ILE A 9 -5.32 -8.26 9.56
C ILE A 9 -4.61 -7.35 8.56
N GLY A 10 -5.19 -7.19 7.39
CA GLY A 10 -4.70 -6.43 6.25
C GLY A 10 -4.12 -7.31 5.14
N ALA A 11 -4.44 -6.96 3.88
CA ALA A 11 -3.97 -7.63 2.67
C ALA A 11 -3.15 -6.68 1.77
N GLY A 12 -2.27 -5.88 2.37
CA GLY A 12 -1.20 -5.16 1.70
C GLY A 12 0.04 -6.03 1.54
N VAL A 13 1.17 -5.42 1.18
CA VAL A 13 2.46 -6.12 0.96
C VAL A 13 2.81 -7.06 2.12
N SER A 14 2.76 -6.59 3.37
CA SER A 14 3.09 -7.42 4.53
C SER A 14 2.10 -8.54 4.76
N GLY A 15 0.79 -8.26 4.60
CA GLY A 15 -0.28 -9.23 4.83
C GLY A 15 -0.26 -10.37 3.82
N LEU A 16 -0.09 -10.07 2.55
CA LEU A 16 0.03 -11.08 1.49
C LEU A 16 1.20 -12.03 1.75
N TYR A 17 2.36 -11.46 2.10
CA TYR A 17 3.53 -12.26 2.47
C TYR A 17 3.27 -13.13 3.68
N GLN A 18 2.66 -12.58 4.73
CA GLN A 18 2.38 -13.30 5.98
C GLN A 18 1.39 -14.45 5.76
N ILE A 19 0.30 -14.21 4.99
CA ILE A 19 -0.68 -15.26 4.63
C ILE A 19 0.01 -16.39 3.86
N HIS A 20 0.83 -16.04 2.85
CA HIS A 20 1.58 -17.03 2.09
C HIS A 20 2.49 -17.88 3.00
N GLN A 21 3.32 -17.23 3.83
CA GLN A 21 4.27 -17.94 4.70
C GLN A 21 3.58 -18.85 5.72
N LEU A 22 2.48 -18.43 6.32
CA LEU A 22 1.71 -19.27 7.25
C LEU A 22 1.10 -20.47 6.55
N ARG A 23 0.51 -20.28 5.36
CA ARG A 23 -0.04 -21.38 4.55
C ARG A 23 1.03 -22.42 4.19
N GLU A 24 2.22 -21.97 3.75
CA GLU A 24 3.33 -22.88 3.40
C GLU A 24 3.83 -23.71 4.61
N GLN A 25 3.59 -23.21 5.82
CA GLN A 25 3.87 -23.94 7.06
C GLN A 25 2.71 -24.85 7.52
N GLY A 26 1.64 -24.94 6.74
CA GLY A 26 0.46 -25.77 7.05
C GLY A 26 -0.47 -25.16 8.10
N VAL A 27 -0.36 -23.85 8.38
CA VAL A 27 -1.22 -23.12 9.31
C VAL A 27 -2.55 -22.79 8.63
N ASP A 28 -3.67 -23.12 9.29
CA ASP A 28 -5.01 -22.68 8.85
C ASP A 28 -5.15 -21.16 9.08
N VAL A 29 -4.96 -20.38 8.00
CA VAL A 29 -4.89 -18.92 8.03
C VAL A 29 -6.10 -18.27 7.36
N GLN A 30 -6.64 -17.23 8.00
CA GLN A 30 -7.66 -16.35 7.44
C GLN A 30 -7.14 -14.91 7.40
N GLY A 31 -7.06 -14.33 6.21
CA GLY A 31 -6.85 -12.90 6.01
C GLY A 31 -8.14 -12.10 6.15
N LEU A 32 -8.08 -10.94 6.80
CA LEU A 32 -9.18 -9.97 6.89
C LEU A 32 -8.74 -8.66 6.25
N GLU A 33 -9.39 -8.24 5.16
CA GLU A 33 -9.09 -6.98 4.46
C GLU A 33 -10.32 -6.05 4.51
N ALA A 34 -10.09 -4.79 4.91
CA ALA A 34 -11.13 -3.78 4.99
C ALA A 34 -11.62 -3.32 3.61
N GLY A 35 -10.75 -3.35 2.61
CA GLY A 35 -11.05 -3.03 1.22
C GLY A 35 -11.83 -4.12 0.50
N SER A 36 -12.24 -3.81 -0.73
CA SER A 36 -12.89 -4.79 -1.60
C SER A 36 -11.89 -5.60 -2.43
N ASP A 37 -10.59 -5.30 -2.31
CA ASP A 37 -9.50 -6.02 -2.95
C ASP A 37 -8.19 -5.83 -2.18
N VAL A 38 -7.16 -6.56 -2.59
CA VAL A 38 -5.80 -6.46 -2.05
C VAL A 38 -5.11 -5.17 -2.47
N GLY A 39 -4.00 -4.84 -1.79
CA GLY A 39 -3.16 -3.72 -2.21
C GLY A 39 -2.71 -2.80 -1.08
N GLY A 40 -3.40 -2.80 0.07
CA GLY A 40 -3.04 -1.97 1.22
C GLY A 40 -2.87 -0.50 0.83
N THR A 41 -1.67 0.05 1.05
CA THR A 41 -1.34 1.45 0.68
C THR A 41 -1.72 1.75 -0.78
N TRP A 42 -1.52 0.84 -1.70
CA TRP A 42 -1.76 1.03 -3.14
C TRP A 42 -3.21 0.84 -3.56
N TYR A 43 -4.00 0.18 -2.75
CA TYR A 43 -5.45 0.14 -2.88
C TYR A 43 -6.11 1.43 -2.38
N TRP A 44 -5.62 2.01 -1.26
CA TRP A 44 -6.25 3.16 -0.60
C TRP A 44 -5.77 4.50 -1.13
N ASN A 45 -4.48 4.66 -1.48
CA ASN A 45 -3.88 5.92 -1.89
C ASN A 45 -3.88 6.10 -3.40
N ARG A 46 -4.91 6.74 -3.92
CA ARG A 46 -5.15 6.96 -5.36
C ARG A 46 -5.08 8.44 -5.75
N TYR A 47 -4.45 9.25 -4.93
CA TYR A 47 -4.29 10.67 -5.22
C TYR A 47 -3.42 10.88 -6.48
N PRO A 48 -3.56 12.03 -7.17
CA PRO A 48 -2.81 12.31 -8.39
C PRO A 48 -1.30 12.20 -8.18
N GLY A 49 -0.64 11.43 -9.04
CA GLY A 49 0.80 11.24 -8.99
C GLY A 49 1.30 10.24 -7.95
N ALA A 50 0.41 9.52 -7.25
CA ALA A 50 0.80 8.51 -6.27
C ALA A 50 1.76 7.48 -6.87
N ARG A 51 2.94 7.33 -6.26
CA ARG A 51 4.01 6.41 -6.65
C ARG A 51 4.93 6.12 -5.47
N PHE A 52 5.69 5.05 -5.51
CA PHE A 52 6.77 4.87 -4.56
C PHE A 52 8.04 5.62 -5.01
N ASP A 53 8.93 5.85 -4.08
CA ASP A 53 10.18 6.61 -4.25
C ASP A 53 11.44 5.74 -4.06
N SER A 54 11.25 4.43 -3.95
CA SER A 54 12.29 3.41 -4.08
C SER A 54 12.26 2.80 -5.50
N GLU A 55 13.37 2.21 -5.92
CA GLU A 55 13.43 1.55 -7.22
C GLU A 55 12.51 0.33 -7.27
N SER A 56 11.81 0.17 -8.38
CA SER A 56 10.80 -0.88 -8.56
C SER A 56 11.36 -2.30 -8.41
N TYR A 57 12.57 -2.53 -8.90
CA TYR A 57 13.18 -3.87 -8.87
C TYR A 57 13.57 -4.35 -7.46
N ILE A 58 13.69 -3.44 -6.48
CA ILE A 58 13.87 -3.79 -5.06
C ILE A 58 12.56 -3.80 -4.29
N TYR A 59 11.50 -3.17 -4.82
CA TYR A 59 10.16 -3.19 -4.24
C TYR A 59 9.39 -4.44 -4.68
N GLN A 60 10.00 -5.60 -4.46
CA GLN A 60 9.44 -6.91 -4.81
C GLN A 60 9.73 -7.93 -3.71
N TYR A 61 9.00 -9.05 -3.74
CA TYR A 61 9.35 -10.19 -2.90
C TYR A 61 10.56 -10.93 -3.48
N LEU A 62 11.51 -11.26 -2.61
CA LEU A 62 12.75 -11.96 -2.97
C LEU A 62 12.78 -13.41 -2.42
N PHE A 63 11.63 -13.96 -2.05
CA PHE A 63 11.55 -15.34 -1.57
C PHE A 63 11.39 -16.35 -2.71
N ASP A 64 10.91 -15.92 -3.87
CA ASP A 64 10.67 -16.74 -5.05
C ASP A 64 11.24 -16.08 -6.31
N GLU A 65 12.22 -16.74 -6.95
CA GLU A 65 12.94 -16.23 -8.12
C GLU A 65 12.02 -16.13 -9.34
N GLN A 66 11.16 -17.14 -9.55
CA GLN A 66 10.24 -17.16 -10.69
C GLN A 66 9.22 -16.04 -10.59
N LEU A 67 8.62 -15.84 -9.40
CA LEU A 67 7.70 -14.76 -9.11
C LEU A 67 8.34 -13.38 -9.39
N TYR A 68 9.59 -13.21 -8.99
CA TYR A 68 10.37 -11.99 -9.24
C TYR A 68 10.63 -11.77 -10.73
N LYS A 69 11.01 -12.80 -11.47
CA LYS A 69 11.38 -12.73 -12.88
C LYS A 69 10.19 -12.61 -13.83
N ASP A 70 9.04 -13.13 -13.45
CA ASP A 70 7.81 -13.09 -14.28
C ASP A 70 7.26 -11.66 -14.41
N TRP A 71 7.39 -10.82 -13.38
CA TRP A 71 6.95 -9.44 -13.45
C TRP A 71 7.98 -8.54 -14.11
N THR A 72 7.51 -7.60 -14.92
CA THR A 72 8.38 -6.59 -15.57
C THR A 72 7.82 -5.20 -15.32
N TRP A 73 8.60 -4.36 -14.64
CA TRP A 73 8.25 -2.99 -14.36
C TRP A 73 8.41 -2.10 -15.59
N SER A 74 7.52 -1.12 -15.75
CA SER A 74 7.54 -0.18 -16.87
C SER A 74 8.54 0.97 -16.69
N GLU A 75 8.87 1.29 -15.44
CA GLU A 75 9.74 2.42 -15.10
C GLU A 75 10.41 2.21 -13.73
N ARG A 76 11.42 3.04 -13.45
CA ARG A 76 12.19 2.93 -12.19
C ARG A 76 11.33 3.18 -10.95
N PHE A 77 10.43 4.15 -11.01
CA PHE A 77 9.52 4.52 -9.92
C PHE A 77 8.07 4.51 -10.43
N PRO A 78 7.45 3.34 -10.57
CA PRO A 78 6.13 3.20 -11.17
C PRO A 78 5.02 3.86 -10.34
N ALA A 79 3.98 4.27 -11.05
CA ALA A 79 2.81 4.87 -10.46
C ALA A 79 1.91 3.81 -9.78
N GLN A 80 1.07 4.28 -8.86
CA GLN A 80 0.12 3.47 -8.08
C GLN A 80 -0.63 2.40 -8.90
N PRO A 81 -1.17 2.67 -10.10
CA PRO A 81 -1.92 1.65 -10.83
C PRO A 81 -1.08 0.43 -11.25
N GLU A 82 0.21 0.61 -11.49
CA GLU A 82 1.09 -0.51 -11.82
C GLU A 82 1.43 -1.33 -10.58
N ILE A 83 1.65 -0.66 -9.45
CA ILE A 83 1.93 -1.33 -8.18
C ILE A 83 0.72 -2.13 -7.71
N GLU A 84 -0.48 -1.59 -7.85
CA GLU A 84 -1.73 -2.31 -7.55
C GLU A 84 -1.87 -3.56 -8.43
N ARG A 85 -1.63 -3.45 -9.75
CA ARG A 85 -1.62 -4.62 -10.66
C ARG A 85 -0.58 -5.67 -10.27
N TRP A 86 0.59 -5.24 -9.82
CA TRP A 86 1.62 -6.15 -9.32
C TRP A 86 1.12 -6.92 -8.09
N LEU A 87 0.47 -6.26 -7.13
CA LEU A 87 -0.08 -6.92 -5.94
C LEU A 87 -1.21 -7.89 -6.28
N HIS A 88 -2.05 -7.55 -7.27
CA HIS A 88 -3.04 -8.49 -7.80
C HIS A 88 -2.36 -9.71 -8.43
N TYR A 89 -1.36 -9.48 -9.28
CA TYR A 89 -0.58 -10.56 -9.89
C TYR A 89 0.02 -11.49 -8.83
N ILE A 90 0.66 -10.95 -7.81
CA ILE A 90 1.22 -11.72 -6.69
C ILE A 90 0.14 -12.56 -5.99
N THR A 91 -0.99 -11.94 -5.68
CA THR A 91 -2.11 -12.59 -4.98
C THR A 91 -2.66 -13.76 -5.78
N ASP A 92 -2.83 -13.58 -7.09
CA ASP A 92 -3.36 -14.60 -7.99
C ASP A 92 -2.33 -15.70 -8.24
N ARG A 93 -1.07 -15.34 -8.47
CA ARG A 93 0.02 -16.29 -8.71
C ARG A 93 0.30 -17.20 -7.51
N LEU A 94 0.11 -16.68 -6.30
CA LEU A 94 0.24 -17.41 -5.06
C LEU A 94 -1.09 -18.01 -4.57
N GLU A 95 -2.18 -17.90 -5.32
CA GLU A 95 -3.51 -18.42 -4.98
C GLU A 95 -3.98 -18.01 -3.56
N LEU A 96 -3.84 -16.72 -3.21
CA LEU A 96 -4.15 -16.24 -1.87
C LEU A 96 -5.58 -15.72 -1.70
N ARG A 97 -6.33 -15.49 -2.81
CA ARG A 97 -7.64 -14.83 -2.73
C ARG A 97 -8.64 -15.55 -1.85
N ASP A 98 -8.69 -16.87 -1.93
CA ASP A 98 -9.63 -17.70 -1.18
C ASP A 98 -9.33 -17.72 0.33
N LEU A 99 -8.12 -17.32 0.71
CA LEU A 99 -7.72 -17.16 2.11
C LEU A 99 -8.04 -15.78 2.69
N ILE A 100 -8.55 -14.84 1.87
CA ILE A 100 -8.78 -13.46 2.27
C ILE A 100 -10.27 -13.15 2.23
N GLN A 101 -10.82 -12.73 3.35
CA GLN A 101 -12.15 -12.14 3.40
C GLN A 101 -12.03 -10.63 3.18
N PHE A 102 -12.65 -10.16 2.10
CA PHE A 102 -12.71 -8.73 1.75
C PHE A 102 -13.90 -8.04 2.42
N LYS A 103 -13.86 -6.71 2.51
CA LYS A 103 -14.85 -5.87 3.21
C LYS A 103 -15.05 -6.30 4.66
N ALA A 104 -14.01 -6.85 5.26
CA ALA A 104 -13.98 -7.42 6.60
C ALA A 104 -12.99 -6.65 7.48
N ARG A 105 -13.35 -5.41 7.83
CA ARG A 105 -12.55 -4.60 8.75
C ARG A 105 -12.56 -5.23 10.14
N GLY A 106 -11.38 -5.59 10.66
CA GLY A 106 -11.24 -6.02 12.05
C GLY A 106 -11.59 -4.88 13.00
N ALA A 107 -12.56 -5.13 13.88
CA ALA A 107 -13.06 -4.14 14.84
C ALA A 107 -12.48 -4.36 16.23
N ARG A 108 -12.29 -5.61 16.62
CA ARG A 108 -11.86 -5.98 17.97
C ARG A 108 -11.17 -7.34 17.99
N ALA A 109 -10.16 -7.49 18.85
CA ALA A 109 -9.52 -8.75 19.15
C ALA A 109 -9.33 -8.85 20.67
N ASP A 110 -9.98 -9.81 21.30
CA ASP A 110 -9.96 -10.05 22.73
C ASP A 110 -9.21 -11.35 23.01
N TRP A 111 -8.20 -11.28 23.87
CA TRP A 111 -7.51 -12.45 24.35
C TRP A 111 -8.28 -13.13 25.48
N ASN A 112 -8.42 -14.46 25.42
CA ASN A 112 -9.02 -15.25 26.46
C ASN A 112 -7.95 -16.10 27.16
N GLU A 113 -7.62 -15.75 28.40
CA GLU A 113 -6.60 -16.43 29.21
C GLU A 113 -6.95 -17.89 29.51
N GLN A 114 -8.24 -18.23 29.61
CA GLN A 114 -8.67 -19.59 29.94
C GLN A 114 -8.49 -20.55 28.78
N THR A 115 -8.72 -20.07 27.55
CA THR A 115 -8.61 -20.91 26.34
C THR A 115 -7.29 -20.75 25.63
N GLY A 116 -6.50 -19.71 25.94
CA GLY A 116 -5.27 -19.34 25.22
C GLY A 116 -5.55 -18.95 23.76
N ARG A 117 -6.69 -18.31 23.48
CA ARG A 117 -7.10 -17.97 22.11
C ARG A 117 -7.68 -16.58 22.02
N TRP A 118 -7.62 -16.01 20.82
CA TRP A 118 -8.17 -14.73 20.47
C TRP A 118 -9.61 -14.87 19.96
N HIS A 119 -10.50 -14.01 20.46
CA HIS A 119 -11.80 -13.78 19.84
C HIS A 119 -11.73 -12.52 18.98
N VAL A 120 -11.80 -12.67 17.66
CA VAL A 120 -11.72 -11.57 16.70
C VAL A 120 -13.08 -11.29 16.11
N LYS A 121 -13.48 -10.00 16.06
CA LYS A 121 -14.72 -9.54 15.45
C LYS A 121 -14.45 -8.54 14.34
N THR A 122 -15.22 -8.64 13.26
CA THR A 122 -15.24 -7.63 12.20
C THR A 122 -16.35 -6.61 12.44
N GLU A 123 -16.26 -5.45 11.77
CA GLU A 123 -17.35 -4.46 11.75
C GLU A 123 -18.64 -5.03 11.14
N GLY A 124 -18.51 -6.00 10.22
CA GLY A 124 -19.64 -6.71 9.59
C GLY A 124 -20.31 -7.75 10.48
N GLY A 125 -19.77 -8.01 11.68
CA GLY A 125 -20.33 -8.94 12.64
C GLY A 125 -19.78 -10.38 12.52
N ASP A 126 -18.84 -10.65 11.64
CA ASP A 126 -18.17 -11.95 11.58
C ASP A 126 -17.30 -12.16 12.80
N GLU A 127 -17.29 -13.40 13.31
CA GLU A 127 -16.54 -13.77 14.51
C GLU A 127 -15.62 -14.95 14.26
N TYR A 128 -14.40 -14.85 14.78
CA TYR A 128 -13.34 -15.85 14.66
C TYR A 128 -12.77 -16.20 16.03
N ASP A 129 -12.39 -17.47 16.18
CA ASP A 129 -11.59 -17.99 17.29
C ASP A 129 -10.22 -18.39 16.71
N ALA A 130 -9.16 -17.69 17.10
CA ALA A 130 -7.83 -17.89 16.55
C ALA A 130 -6.77 -18.08 17.63
N GLN A 131 -5.75 -18.88 17.35
CA GLN A 131 -4.60 -19.04 18.23
C GLN A 131 -3.66 -17.84 18.11
N TYR A 132 -3.53 -17.30 16.89
CA TYR A 132 -2.65 -16.17 16.60
C TYR A 132 -3.42 -15.05 15.90
N VAL A 133 -3.05 -13.79 16.20
CA VAL A 133 -3.48 -12.60 15.47
C VAL A 133 -2.25 -11.84 15.03
N VAL A 134 -2.11 -11.63 13.73
CA VAL A 134 -1.00 -10.91 13.11
C VAL A 134 -1.50 -9.60 12.53
N GLY A 135 -1.03 -8.48 13.06
CA GLY A 135 -1.38 -7.14 12.58
C GLY A 135 -0.51 -6.70 11.40
N CYS A 136 -1.07 -6.69 10.20
CA CYS A 136 -0.45 -6.18 8.97
C CYS A 136 -1.17 -4.91 8.47
N THR A 137 -1.57 -4.04 9.39
CA THR A 137 -2.45 -2.89 9.16
C THR A 137 -1.79 -1.72 8.45
N GLY A 138 -0.47 -1.74 8.30
CA GLY A 138 0.30 -0.65 7.71
C GLY A 138 0.41 0.59 8.61
N MET A 139 1.37 1.46 8.32
CA MET A 139 1.60 2.70 9.08
C MET A 139 0.86 3.92 8.49
N LEU A 140 0.31 3.82 7.28
CA LEU A 140 -0.34 4.91 6.55
C LEU A 140 -1.85 4.66 6.34
N SER A 141 -2.45 3.70 7.05
CA SER A 141 -3.82 3.25 6.81
C SER A 141 -4.89 4.14 7.46
N ALA A 142 -4.53 4.91 8.49
CA ALA A 142 -5.45 5.80 9.20
C ALA A 142 -5.07 7.26 8.93
N PRO A 143 -5.84 8.00 8.13
CA PRO A 143 -5.58 9.41 7.91
C PRO A 143 -5.83 10.20 9.19
N LEU A 144 -4.95 11.14 9.49
CA LEU A 144 -5.15 12.08 10.59
C LEU A 144 -6.33 13.01 10.26
N ALA A 145 -7.28 13.08 11.17
CA ALA A 145 -8.40 14.02 11.09
C ALA A 145 -7.92 15.44 11.45
N ASN A 146 -7.03 16.02 10.63
CA ASN A 146 -6.60 17.40 10.83
C ASN A 146 -7.75 18.34 10.49
N ARG A 147 -8.22 19.07 11.49
CA ARG A 147 -9.19 20.13 11.29
C ARG A 147 -8.49 21.47 11.31
N PHE A 148 -8.70 22.26 10.27
CA PHE A 148 -8.25 23.66 10.20
C PHE A 148 -9.35 24.57 10.71
N LYS A 149 -8.96 25.66 11.37
CA LYS A 149 -9.93 26.69 11.77
C LYS A 149 -10.64 27.24 10.51
N GLY A 150 -11.96 27.20 10.52
CA GLY A 150 -12.78 27.64 9.38
C GLY A 150 -13.01 26.55 8.31
N GLN A 151 -12.56 25.31 8.52
CA GLN A 151 -12.77 24.22 7.56
C GLN A 151 -14.25 23.97 7.29
N ASP A 152 -15.09 24.03 8.31
CA ASP A 152 -16.53 23.74 8.20
C ASP A 152 -17.30 24.88 7.48
N SER A 153 -16.69 26.07 7.33
CA SER A 153 -17.25 27.21 6.61
C SER A 153 -16.64 27.42 5.22
N PHE A 154 -15.76 26.52 4.80
CA PHE A 154 -15.18 26.58 3.46
C PHE A 154 -16.19 26.08 2.43
N GLU A 155 -16.53 26.94 1.46
CA GLU A 155 -17.55 26.64 0.43
C GLU A 155 -17.05 25.73 -0.70
N GLY A 156 -15.73 25.51 -0.79
CA GLY A 156 -15.11 24.64 -1.79
C GLY A 156 -15.04 23.19 -1.35
N GLN A 157 -14.62 22.33 -2.27
CA GLN A 157 -14.35 20.92 -1.97
C GLN A 157 -13.05 20.77 -1.17
N ILE A 158 -13.11 20.04 -0.05
CA ILE A 158 -11.93 19.66 0.75
C ILE A 158 -11.71 18.16 0.59
N VAL A 159 -10.48 17.78 0.25
CA VAL A 159 -10.10 16.39 0.04
C VAL A 159 -8.82 16.07 0.81
N HIS A 160 -8.86 15.02 1.61
CA HIS A 160 -7.66 14.43 2.21
C HIS A 160 -7.08 13.37 1.26
N THR A 161 -5.80 13.42 0.96
CA THR A 161 -5.14 12.52 -0.01
C THR A 161 -5.29 11.03 0.35
N GLY A 162 -5.29 10.67 1.64
CA GLY A 162 -5.57 9.30 2.11
C GLY A 162 -7.04 8.87 1.99
N LEU A 163 -7.95 9.79 1.62
CA LEU A 163 -9.37 9.54 1.37
C LEU A 163 -9.76 10.02 -0.03
N TYR A 164 -8.81 10.02 -0.96
CA TYR A 164 -9.03 10.51 -2.31
C TYR A 164 -10.06 9.64 -3.04
N PRO A 165 -11.07 10.27 -3.71
CA PRO A 165 -12.13 9.52 -4.39
C PRO A 165 -11.57 8.66 -5.53
N LYS A 166 -12.08 7.43 -5.65
CA LYS A 166 -11.61 6.45 -6.65
C LYS A 166 -11.89 6.90 -8.09
N GLU A 167 -12.96 7.64 -8.28
CA GLU A 167 -13.37 8.23 -9.55
C GLU A 167 -12.50 9.41 -9.98
N GLY A 168 -11.64 9.90 -9.09
CA GLY A 168 -10.80 11.06 -9.34
C GLY A 168 -11.54 12.40 -9.16
N ILE A 169 -10.83 13.49 -9.46
CA ILE A 169 -11.37 14.85 -9.41
C ILE A 169 -10.98 15.55 -10.72
N ASP A 170 -11.93 16.19 -11.36
CA ASP A 170 -11.65 17.10 -12.48
C ASP A 170 -11.15 18.45 -11.95
N PHE A 171 -9.91 18.80 -12.30
CA PHE A 171 -9.26 20.02 -11.87
C PHE A 171 -9.39 21.17 -12.87
N LYS A 172 -9.92 20.92 -14.07
CA LYS A 172 -10.03 21.93 -15.12
C LYS A 172 -10.88 23.13 -14.66
N GLY A 173 -10.37 24.32 -14.86
CA GLY A 173 -11.05 25.57 -14.49
C GLY A 173 -11.11 25.84 -13.00
N LYS A 174 -10.28 25.18 -12.17
CA LYS A 174 -10.32 25.33 -10.71
C LYS A 174 -9.07 26.04 -10.19
N THR A 175 -9.28 26.83 -9.14
CA THR A 175 -8.22 27.27 -8.23
C THR A 175 -8.07 26.20 -7.16
N VAL A 176 -6.87 25.61 -7.02
CA VAL A 176 -6.61 24.52 -6.08
C VAL A 176 -5.56 24.94 -5.05
N GLY A 177 -5.89 24.75 -3.78
CA GLY A 177 -4.97 24.86 -2.66
C GLY A 177 -4.41 23.51 -2.23
N VAL A 178 -3.09 23.35 -2.18
CA VAL A 178 -2.43 22.16 -1.62
C VAL A 178 -1.76 22.55 -0.31
N ILE A 179 -2.13 21.87 0.78
CA ILE A 179 -1.56 22.11 2.11
C ILE A 179 -0.52 21.03 2.42
N GLY A 180 0.73 21.46 2.50
CA GLY A 180 1.88 20.59 2.77
C GLY A 180 2.67 20.20 1.53
N ILE A 181 3.99 19.99 1.73
CA ILE A 181 4.96 19.61 0.71
C ILE A 181 5.79 18.39 1.14
N GLY A 182 5.21 17.46 1.89
CA GLY A 182 5.77 16.13 2.06
C GLY A 182 5.71 15.34 0.75
N ALA A 183 6.17 14.08 0.73
CA ALA A 183 6.20 13.23 -0.47
C ALA A 183 4.87 13.25 -1.23
N THR A 184 3.76 13.03 -0.54
CA THR A 184 2.40 13.09 -1.12
C THR A 184 2.09 14.46 -1.74
N GLY A 185 2.37 15.57 -1.02
CA GLY A 185 2.10 16.92 -1.51
C GLY A 185 2.86 17.23 -2.79
N ILE A 186 4.14 16.89 -2.85
CA ILE A 186 4.99 17.06 -4.05
C ILE A 186 4.44 16.27 -5.22
N GLN A 187 4.03 15.02 -5.03
CA GLN A 187 3.46 14.18 -6.09
C GLN A 187 2.16 14.78 -6.64
N VAL A 188 1.27 15.26 -5.77
CA VAL A 188 0.03 15.94 -6.17
C VAL A 188 0.35 17.22 -6.96
N ILE A 189 1.18 18.11 -6.40
CA ILE A 189 1.55 19.39 -7.01
C ILE A 189 2.08 19.19 -8.43
N GLN A 190 3.06 18.30 -8.62
CA GLN A 190 3.65 18.02 -9.93
C GLN A 190 2.62 17.54 -10.95
N THR A 191 1.65 16.74 -10.49
CA THR A 191 0.67 16.10 -11.37
C THR A 191 -0.44 17.07 -11.78
N ILE A 192 -0.93 17.90 -10.85
CA ILE A 192 -2.08 18.79 -11.14
C ILE A 192 -1.69 20.19 -11.64
N ALA A 193 -0.43 20.59 -11.50
CA ALA A 193 0.03 21.95 -11.85
C ALA A 193 -0.34 22.40 -13.27
N HIS A 194 -0.44 21.46 -14.21
CA HIS A 194 -0.80 21.72 -15.61
C HIS A 194 -2.31 21.50 -15.91
N GLN A 195 -3.10 21.16 -14.90
CA GLN A 195 -4.51 20.84 -15.03
C GLN A 195 -5.43 21.90 -14.42
N VAL A 196 -4.90 22.72 -13.53
CA VAL A 196 -5.62 23.75 -12.78
C VAL A 196 -5.42 25.12 -13.43
N ASP A 197 -6.36 26.05 -13.20
CA ASP A 197 -6.19 27.45 -13.62
C ASP A 197 -5.22 28.18 -12.69
N GLU A 198 -5.29 27.89 -11.39
CA GLU A 198 -4.39 28.46 -10.40
C GLU A 198 -4.05 27.40 -9.33
N LEU A 199 -2.76 27.27 -8.98
CA LEU A 199 -2.29 26.40 -7.91
C LEU A 199 -1.67 27.22 -6.78
N LYS A 200 -2.23 27.11 -5.58
CA LYS A 200 -1.69 27.71 -4.35
C LYS A 200 -1.13 26.62 -3.45
N VAL A 201 0.13 26.76 -3.05
CA VAL A 201 0.79 25.78 -2.16
C VAL A 201 1.06 26.43 -0.81
N PHE A 202 0.51 25.81 0.24
CA PHE A 202 0.66 26.29 1.62
C PHE A 202 1.73 25.46 2.34
N VAL A 203 2.81 26.12 2.73
CA VAL A 203 4.01 25.49 3.31
C VAL A 203 4.25 26.04 4.70
N ARG A 204 4.31 25.15 5.70
CA ARG A 204 4.73 25.52 7.05
C ARG A 204 6.25 25.35 7.21
N THR A 205 6.75 24.18 6.85
CA THR A 205 8.17 23.82 6.98
C THR A 205 8.71 23.47 5.59
N PRO A 206 9.72 24.19 5.08
CA PRO A 206 10.35 23.85 3.81
C PRO A 206 10.92 22.43 3.83
N GLN A 207 10.82 21.75 2.69
CA GLN A 207 11.37 20.42 2.45
C GLN A 207 12.29 20.47 1.24
N TYR A 208 13.33 19.67 1.26
CA TYR A 208 14.17 19.47 0.09
C TYR A 208 13.53 18.45 -0.83
N ALA A 209 13.49 18.75 -2.12
CA ALA A 209 13.04 17.84 -3.15
C ALA A 209 14.09 17.80 -4.27
N LEU A 210 14.45 16.59 -4.68
CA LEU A 210 15.38 16.37 -5.79
C LEU A 210 14.63 15.79 -6.99
N PRO A 211 15.06 16.11 -8.24
CA PRO A 211 14.51 15.46 -9.42
C PRO A 211 14.70 13.94 -9.36
N MET A 212 13.61 13.20 -9.40
CA MET A 212 13.61 11.74 -9.28
C MET A 212 14.28 11.05 -10.48
N LYS A 213 14.36 11.70 -11.66
CA LYS A 213 14.90 11.10 -12.90
C LYS A 213 14.32 9.71 -13.12
N ASN A 214 13.01 9.64 -13.39
CA ASN A 214 12.29 8.40 -13.56
C ASN A 214 12.35 7.85 -14.99
N PRO A 215 13.40 7.11 -15.38
CA PRO A 215 13.48 6.51 -16.70
C PRO A 215 12.45 5.40 -16.86
N LYS A 216 11.89 5.29 -18.06
CA LYS A 216 11.17 4.09 -18.48
C LYS A 216 12.15 2.96 -18.70
N TYR A 217 11.77 1.77 -18.32
CA TYR A 217 12.57 0.58 -18.52
C TYR A 217 12.33 -0.02 -19.91
N GLY A 218 13.43 -0.36 -20.56
CA GLY A 218 13.45 -1.17 -21.76
C GLY A 218 13.84 -2.63 -21.47
N PRO A 219 13.92 -3.47 -22.52
CA PRO A 219 14.28 -4.88 -22.38
C PRO A 219 15.63 -5.10 -21.68
N ASN A 220 16.62 -4.24 -21.94
CA ASN A 220 17.96 -4.34 -21.32
C ASN A 220 17.92 -4.03 -19.82
N ASP A 221 17.10 -3.05 -19.39
CA ASP A 221 16.95 -2.72 -17.99
C ASP A 221 16.26 -3.88 -17.24
N ALA A 222 15.23 -4.47 -17.85
CA ALA A 222 14.54 -5.63 -17.30
C ALA A 222 15.49 -6.84 -17.19
N ALA A 223 16.29 -7.11 -18.21
CA ALA A 223 17.29 -8.18 -18.18
C ALA A 223 18.33 -7.95 -17.08
N TRP A 224 18.78 -6.69 -16.94
CA TRP A 224 19.76 -6.31 -15.92
C TRP A 224 19.27 -6.58 -14.50
N TYR A 225 18.12 -6.03 -14.08
CA TYR A 225 17.69 -6.25 -12.70
C TYR A 225 17.23 -7.69 -12.43
N LYS A 226 16.66 -8.38 -13.43
CA LYS A 226 16.25 -9.79 -13.28
C LYS A 226 17.45 -10.73 -13.11
N SER A 227 18.60 -10.41 -13.70
CA SER A 227 19.83 -11.19 -13.52
C SER A 227 20.46 -11.04 -12.14
N ARG A 228 20.05 -10.02 -11.37
CA ARG A 228 20.61 -9.70 -10.05
C ARG A 228 19.82 -10.30 -8.88
N PHE A 229 18.86 -11.19 -9.14
CA PHE A 229 17.98 -11.74 -8.10
C PHE A 229 18.75 -12.27 -6.88
N ASP A 230 19.75 -13.13 -7.09
CA ASP A 230 20.53 -13.73 -6.00
C ASP A 230 21.36 -12.69 -5.23
N GLU A 231 21.91 -11.72 -5.95
CA GLU A 231 22.64 -10.60 -5.36
C GLU A 231 21.72 -9.76 -4.48
N LEU A 232 20.56 -9.37 -4.99
CA LEU A 232 19.57 -8.57 -4.25
C LEU A 232 19.05 -9.34 -3.02
N LYS A 233 18.71 -10.61 -3.19
CA LYS A 233 18.23 -11.48 -2.10
C LYS A 233 19.25 -11.60 -0.97
N THR A 234 20.55 -11.64 -1.32
CA THR A 234 21.62 -11.74 -0.33
C THR A 234 21.95 -10.41 0.32
N ASN A 235 21.98 -9.33 -0.47
CA ASN A 235 22.52 -8.06 -0.01
C ASN A 235 21.48 -7.18 0.69
N LEU A 236 20.24 -7.08 0.16
CA LEU A 236 19.23 -6.16 0.72
C LEU A 236 18.93 -6.38 2.21
N PRO A 237 18.82 -7.61 2.74
CA PRO A 237 18.63 -7.83 4.17
C PRO A 237 19.77 -7.31 5.04
N ASN A 238 20.94 -7.14 4.47
CA ASN A 238 22.16 -6.69 5.18
C ASN A 238 22.42 -5.19 5.06
N THR A 239 21.54 -4.45 4.35
CA THR A 239 21.61 -2.99 4.27
C THR A 239 20.81 -2.35 5.41
N PHE A 240 21.16 -1.12 5.77
CA PHE A 240 20.52 -0.41 6.90
C PHE A 240 19.00 -0.20 6.69
N THR A 241 18.58 0.00 5.44
CA THR A 241 17.18 0.34 5.09
C THR A 241 16.53 -0.66 4.15
N GLY A 242 17.21 -1.72 3.74
CA GLY A 242 16.74 -2.62 2.70
C GLY A 242 16.86 -2.05 1.28
N PHE A 243 17.63 -0.98 1.11
CA PHE A 243 17.87 -0.35 -0.21
C PHE A 243 19.32 -0.56 -0.66
N GLU A 244 19.52 -0.60 -1.97
CA GLU A 244 20.83 -0.47 -2.61
C GLU A 244 21.22 1.00 -2.70
N TYR A 245 22.43 1.34 -2.26
CA TYR A 245 23.04 2.66 -2.44
C TYR A 245 24.33 2.54 -3.24
#